data_aff577696a0ba6d4eeb53c3d72be2512
#
_entry.id   aff577696a0ba6d4eeb53c3d72be2512
#
_cell.length_a   1.000
_cell.length_b   1.000
_cell.length_c   1.000
_cell.angle_alpha   90.00
_cell.angle_beta   90.00
_cell.angle_gamma   90.00
#
_symmetry.space_group_name_H-M   'P 1'
#
loop_
_entity.id
_entity.type
_entity.pdbx_description
1 polymer ?
#
loop_
_entity_poly.entity_id
_entity_poly.type
_entity_poly.pdbx_seq_one_letter_code
_entity_poly.pdbx_strand_id
1 'polypeptide(L)'
;VSCSTHPRLFSNEGSLILKKKINRLIVSSDLGATMGISIVSLKTGKPIYELNSEKLLMPASNNKLFTCAAALDFLGKDFFFFTNVLAQNDNAILQGGGDPDLTVKDLDSLAYAVSKKIDSIDTLFLDDTFLDSIYFGNGWMWDEGPWWYAAPISALSVNDNCIDFYVQPGKEDQNAIINYFPNTKYISFQNQSLTVKKSTNLKKLKIDRDWSDKKNNFSVTGEIFYKKELDTLRRNIHDPTMFTGVLFKEMLEKHGLEINYVMKKKVTGNADTLATHKSLPLIESASNLMNESDNLTAELFIKTIGRHNTTQ
;
A
#
# COMPACT_ATOMS: atom_id res chain seq x y z
N VAL A 1 39.61 29.71 -27.42
CA VAL A 1 38.32 30.23 -27.88
C VAL A 1 37.35 30.04 -26.72
N SER A 2 37.14 31.12 -25.95
CA SER A 2 36.24 31.14 -24.78
C SER A 2 34.82 31.34 -25.29
N CYS A 3 33.98 30.34 -25.15
CA CYS A 3 32.54 30.42 -25.41
C CYS A 3 31.85 30.88 -24.12
N SER A 4 31.72 32.19 -23.91
CA SER A 4 30.93 32.75 -22.83
C SER A 4 29.44 32.65 -23.20
N THR A 5 28.76 31.61 -22.71
CA THR A 5 27.30 31.58 -22.75
C THR A 5 26.75 32.53 -21.70
N HIS A 6 26.45 33.76 -22.09
CA HIS A 6 25.67 34.65 -21.24
C HIS A 6 24.28 34.05 -21.03
N PRO A 7 23.81 33.92 -19.78
CA PRO A 7 22.45 33.50 -19.53
C PRO A 7 21.50 34.57 -20.08
N ARG A 8 20.69 34.21 -21.07
CA ARG A 8 19.58 35.08 -21.50
C ARG A 8 18.67 35.30 -20.29
N LEU A 9 18.78 36.48 -19.68
CA LEU A 9 17.74 37.02 -18.82
C LEU A 9 16.48 37.09 -19.68
N PHE A 10 15.40 36.41 -19.29
CA PHE A 10 14.11 36.61 -19.94
C PHE A 10 13.80 38.10 -19.85
N SER A 11 13.68 38.77 -20.99
CA SER A 11 13.25 40.14 -21.04
C SER A 11 11.90 40.28 -20.37
N ASN A 12 11.59 41.42 -19.77
CA ASN A 12 10.27 41.68 -19.16
C ASN A 12 9.11 41.38 -20.14
N GLU A 13 9.31 41.53 -21.44
CA GLU A 13 8.36 41.16 -22.49
C GLU A 13 8.14 39.64 -22.60
N GLY A 14 9.19 38.82 -22.54
CA GLY A 14 9.06 37.38 -22.61
C GLY A 14 8.26 36.82 -21.42
N SER A 15 8.46 37.38 -20.23
CA SER A 15 7.68 37.07 -19.04
C SER A 15 6.19 37.45 -19.20
N LEU A 16 5.89 38.59 -19.80
CA LEU A 16 4.52 39.03 -20.01
C LEU A 16 3.79 38.18 -21.06
N ILE A 17 4.47 37.77 -22.13
CA ILE A 17 3.91 36.85 -23.14
C ILE A 17 3.60 35.52 -22.53
N LEU A 18 4.49 34.95 -21.68
CA LEU A 18 4.25 33.68 -20.97
C LEU A 18 3.05 33.76 -20.04
N LYS A 19 2.96 34.82 -19.23
CA LYS A 19 1.80 35.06 -18.35
C LYS A 19 0.48 35.09 -19.13
N LYS A 20 0.45 35.81 -20.26
CA LYS A 20 -0.73 35.88 -21.12
C LYS A 20 -1.11 34.49 -21.70
N LYS A 21 -0.13 33.65 -22.09
CA LYS A 21 -0.36 32.29 -22.57
C LYS A 21 -0.94 31.40 -21.48
N ILE A 22 -0.37 31.41 -20.26
CA ILE A 22 -0.85 30.67 -19.13
C ILE A 22 -2.30 31.05 -18.79
N ASN A 23 -2.59 32.36 -18.69
CA ASN A 23 -3.93 32.85 -18.42
C ASN A 23 -4.96 32.38 -19.49
N ARG A 24 -4.59 32.39 -20.77
CA ARG A 24 -5.45 31.87 -21.83
C ARG A 24 -5.72 30.37 -21.68
N LEU A 25 -4.71 29.58 -21.35
CA LEU A 25 -4.87 28.15 -21.11
C LEU A 25 -5.82 27.89 -19.94
N ILE A 26 -5.66 28.61 -18.84
CA ILE A 26 -6.53 28.47 -17.66
C ILE A 26 -7.98 28.83 -18.03
N VAL A 27 -8.21 29.95 -18.71
CA VAL A 27 -9.56 30.35 -19.12
C VAL A 27 -10.17 29.37 -20.12
N SER A 28 -9.37 28.89 -21.10
CA SER A 28 -9.87 27.97 -22.12
C SER A 28 -10.09 26.55 -21.62
N SER A 29 -9.53 26.18 -20.46
CA SER A 29 -9.74 24.86 -19.86
C SER A 29 -11.13 24.65 -19.28
N ASP A 30 -11.86 25.73 -18.98
CA ASP A 30 -13.22 25.74 -18.41
C ASP A 30 -13.41 24.77 -17.22
N LEU A 31 -12.37 24.62 -16.40
CA LEU A 31 -12.31 23.59 -15.36
C LEU A 31 -13.19 23.91 -14.14
N GLY A 32 -13.92 24.99 -14.05
CA GLY A 32 -14.81 25.31 -12.93
C GLY A 32 -14.20 25.08 -11.53
N ALA A 33 -12.86 25.02 -11.41
CA ALA A 33 -12.12 24.62 -10.23
C ALA A 33 -11.35 25.79 -9.61
N THR A 34 -11.17 25.75 -8.30
CA THR A 34 -10.22 26.63 -7.61
C THR A 34 -8.80 26.16 -7.87
N MET A 35 -7.95 27.02 -8.40
CA MET A 35 -6.55 26.70 -8.69
C MET A 35 -5.60 27.58 -7.87
N GLY A 36 -4.50 26.98 -7.41
CA GLY A 36 -3.30 27.66 -6.96
C GLY A 36 -2.15 27.30 -7.91
N ILE A 37 -1.43 28.29 -8.41
CA ILE A 37 -0.30 28.08 -9.32
C ILE A 37 0.86 28.97 -8.87
N SER A 38 2.04 28.36 -8.69
CA SER A 38 3.29 29.06 -8.49
C SER A 38 4.36 28.47 -9.42
N ILE A 39 4.91 29.27 -10.30
CA ILE A 39 5.99 28.89 -11.22
C ILE A 39 7.20 29.73 -10.86
N VAL A 40 8.27 29.06 -10.42
CA VAL A 40 9.48 29.69 -9.92
C VAL A 40 10.67 29.32 -10.82
N SER A 41 11.54 30.26 -11.08
CA SER A 41 12.80 30.01 -11.77
C SER A 41 13.77 29.27 -10.84
N LEU A 42 14.14 28.04 -11.14
CA LEU A 42 15.14 27.29 -10.38
C LEU A 42 16.53 27.97 -10.39
N LYS A 43 16.82 28.79 -11.42
CA LYS A 43 18.08 29.49 -11.51
C LYS A 43 18.16 30.71 -10.58
N THR A 44 17.05 31.42 -10.35
CA THR A 44 17.05 32.71 -9.65
C THR A 44 16.22 32.73 -8.38
N GLY A 45 15.42 31.67 -8.12
CA GLY A 45 14.46 31.63 -7.04
C GLY A 45 13.29 32.60 -7.18
N LYS A 46 13.19 33.33 -8.28
CA LYS A 46 12.15 34.37 -8.47
C LYS A 46 10.90 33.79 -9.13
N PRO A 47 9.69 34.21 -8.70
CA PRO A 47 8.46 33.78 -9.32
C PRO A 47 8.34 34.31 -10.76
N ILE A 48 7.95 33.43 -11.68
CA ILE A 48 7.67 33.74 -13.09
C ILE A 48 6.17 33.99 -13.27
N TYR A 49 5.35 33.19 -12.59
CA TYR A 49 3.91 33.27 -12.62
C TYR A 49 3.30 32.82 -11.28
N GLU A 50 2.28 33.53 -10.83
CA GLU A 50 1.55 33.22 -9.60
C GLU A 50 0.06 33.47 -9.80
N LEU A 51 -0.74 32.54 -9.33
CA LEU A 51 -2.21 32.64 -9.23
C LEU A 51 -2.63 31.96 -7.94
N ASN A 52 -3.23 32.71 -7.01
CA ASN A 52 -3.65 32.20 -5.69
C ASN A 52 -2.54 31.39 -4.99
N SER A 53 -1.26 31.80 -5.12
CA SER A 53 -0.09 31.06 -4.61
C SER A 53 -0.10 30.92 -3.09
N GLU A 54 -0.75 31.86 -2.38
CA GLU A 54 -0.90 31.85 -0.92
C GLU A 54 -2.19 31.15 -0.44
N LYS A 55 -3.00 30.64 -1.35
CA LYS A 55 -4.26 30.01 -0.98
C LYS A 55 -4.02 28.61 -0.43
N LEU A 56 -4.55 28.34 0.76
CA LEU A 56 -4.52 27.00 1.34
C LEU A 56 -5.44 26.06 0.53
N LEU A 57 -4.88 24.99 0.01
CA LEU A 57 -5.54 23.95 -0.73
C LEU A 57 -5.25 22.59 -0.10
N MET A 58 -6.16 21.63 -0.27
CA MET A 58 -5.93 20.25 0.16
C MET A 58 -4.79 19.64 -0.68
N PRO A 59 -3.66 19.25 -0.07
CA PRO A 59 -2.52 18.72 -0.82
C PRO A 59 -2.77 17.32 -1.37
N ALA A 60 -3.71 16.56 -0.79
CA ALA A 60 -3.95 15.16 -1.11
C ALA A 60 -2.62 14.38 -1.19
N SER A 61 -2.43 13.53 -2.20
CA SER A 61 -1.21 12.73 -2.35
C SER A 61 0.08 13.52 -2.59
N ASN A 62 0.01 14.83 -2.89
CA ASN A 62 1.22 15.65 -2.92
C ASN A 62 1.95 15.71 -1.57
N ASN A 63 1.22 15.43 -0.46
CA ASN A 63 1.82 15.33 0.86
C ASN A 63 2.88 14.22 0.97
N LYS A 64 2.79 13.18 0.13
CA LYS A 64 3.75 12.08 0.07
C LYS A 64 5.16 12.52 -0.34
N LEU A 65 5.30 13.65 -1.05
CA LEU A 65 6.61 14.26 -1.33
C LEU A 65 7.35 14.62 -0.03
N PHE A 66 6.64 15.18 0.94
CA PHE A 66 7.22 15.50 2.25
C PHE A 66 7.50 14.24 3.06
N THR A 67 6.61 13.26 3.00
CA THR A 67 6.82 11.95 3.65
C THR A 67 8.06 11.25 3.13
N CYS A 68 8.23 11.16 1.80
CA CYS A 68 9.42 10.58 1.18
C CYS A 68 10.70 11.37 1.51
N ALA A 69 10.64 12.70 1.44
CA ALA A 69 11.79 13.54 1.79
C ALA A 69 12.21 13.32 3.26
N ALA A 70 11.25 13.30 4.18
CA ALA A 70 11.52 13.04 5.59
C ALA A 70 12.11 11.63 5.79
N ALA A 71 11.55 10.59 5.16
CA ALA A 71 12.07 9.23 5.29
C ALA A 71 13.51 9.12 4.77
N LEU A 72 13.82 9.72 3.63
CA LEU A 72 15.17 9.74 3.07
C LEU A 72 16.15 10.53 3.93
N ASP A 73 15.71 11.60 4.58
CA ASP A 73 16.55 12.44 5.44
C ASP A 73 16.82 11.77 6.79
N PHE A 74 15.79 11.25 7.46
CA PHE A 74 15.89 10.66 8.80
C PHE A 74 16.43 9.23 8.83
N LEU A 75 16.01 8.38 7.89
CA LEU A 75 16.39 6.96 7.86
C LEU A 75 17.55 6.69 6.89
N GLY A 76 17.71 7.51 5.87
CA GLY A 76 18.69 7.32 4.80
C GLY A 76 18.20 6.40 3.68
N LYS A 77 18.72 6.63 2.46
CA LYS A 77 18.33 5.90 1.25
C LYS A 77 18.57 4.39 1.30
N ASP A 78 19.58 3.97 2.08
CA ASP A 78 20.04 2.60 2.22
C ASP A 78 19.47 1.92 3.49
N PHE A 79 18.44 2.49 4.10
CA PHE A 79 17.71 1.88 5.21
C PHE A 79 16.95 0.64 4.73
N PHE A 80 16.86 -0.40 5.58
CA PHE A 80 16.13 -1.63 5.29
C PHE A 80 15.16 -1.96 6.41
N PHE A 81 14.01 -2.52 6.06
CA PHE A 81 13.08 -3.12 6.99
C PHE A 81 13.41 -4.61 7.17
N PHE A 82 13.05 -5.15 8.32
CA PHE A 82 13.30 -6.56 8.63
C PHE A 82 12.03 -7.24 9.13
N THR A 83 11.75 -8.42 8.60
CA THR A 83 10.73 -9.34 9.14
C THR A 83 11.45 -10.57 9.66
N ASN A 84 11.32 -10.85 10.97
CA ASN A 84 12.04 -11.92 11.63
C ASN A 84 11.11 -13.06 12.01
N VAL A 85 11.63 -14.28 11.95
CA VAL A 85 11.03 -15.44 12.62
C VAL A 85 11.96 -15.89 13.71
N LEU A 86 11.47 -15.87 14.94
CA LEU A 86 12.25 -16.22 16.13
C LEU A 86 11.67 -17.48 16.78
N ALA A 87 12.51 -18.27 17.44
CA ALA A 87 12.11 -19.40 18.28
C ALA A 87 12.15 -19.00 19.75
N GLN A 88 11.12 -19.38 20.50
CA GLN A 88 11.10 -19.26 21.96
C GLN A 88 10.37 -20.48 22.56
N ASN A 89 11.13 -21.39 23.15
CA ASN A 89 10.65 -22.71 23.56
C ASN A 89 10.02 -23.46 22.36
N ASP A 90 8.84 -24.03 22.52
CA ASP A 90 8.11 -24.73 21.46
C ASP A 90 7.28 -23.79 20.54
N ASN A 91 7.52 -22.47 20.62
CA ASN A 91 6.78 -21.47 19.89
C ASN A 91 7.66 -20.77 18.85
N ALA A 92 7.03 -20.29 17.80
CA ALA A 92 7.64 -19.34 16.86
C ALA A 92 7.01 -17.96 16.99
N ILE A 93 7.79 -16.94 16.66
CA ILE A 93 7.36 -15.55 16.67
C ILE A 93 7.60 -14.99 15.27
N LEU A 94 6.55 -14.56 14.61
CA LEU A 94 6.66 -13.72 13.41
C LEU A 94 6.65 -12.26 13.86
N GLN A 95 7.80 -11.60 13.75
CA GLN A 95 7.99 -10.22 14.18
C GLN A 95 8.10 -9.30 12.97
N GLY A 96 7.18 -8.34 12.87
CA GLY A 96 7.15 -7.35 11.82
C GLY A 96 8.00 -6.13 12.13
N GLY A 97 8.72 -5.65 11.11
CA GLY A 97 9.49 -4.41 11.17
C GLY A 97 8.92 -3.27 10.33
N GLY A 98 7.67 -3.39 9.87
CA GLY A 98 7.01 -2.34 9.07
C GLY A 98 7.45 -2.30 7.60
N ASP A 99 7.86 -3.45 7.04
CA ASP A 99 8.23 -3.58 5.64
C ASP A 99 7.00 -3.32 4.73
N PRO A 100 7.01 -2.26 3.91
CA PRO A 100 5.91 -1.96 3.02
C PRO A 100 5.82 -2.86 1.79
N ASP A 101 6.94 -3.48 1.41
CA ASP A 101 7.07 -4.23 0.16
C ASP A 101 7.13 -5.75 0.39
N LEU A 102 6.83 -6.24 1.59
CA LEU A 102 6.83 -7.68 1.89
C LEU A 102 5.85 -8.43 0.99
N THR A 103 6.39 -9.28 0.13
CA THR A 103 5.57 -10.07 -0.79
C THR A 103 5.16 -11.43 -0.19
N VAL A 104 4.12 -12.02 -0.76
CA VAL A 104 3.70 -13.41 -0.43
C VAL A 104 4.84 -14.40 -0.69
N LYS A 105 5.67 -14.16 -1.70
CA LYS A 105 6.84 -14.99 -2.03
C LYS A 105 7.92 -14.89 -0.96
N ASP A 106 8.16 -13.69 -0.42
CA ASP A 106 9.15 -13.49 0.65
C ASP A 106 8.70 -14.18 1.92
N LEU A 107 7.40 -14.12 2.22
CA LEU A 107 6.80 -14.81 3.36
C LEU A 107 6.91 -16.35 3.20
N ASP A 108 6.66 -16.90 1.99
CA ASP A 108 6.85 -18.34 1.69
C ASP A 108 8.33 -18.74 1.82
N SER A 109 9.25 -17.88 1.41
CA SER A 109 10.69 -18.10 1.56
C SER A 109 11.13 -18.16 3.03
N LEU A 110 10.57 -17.28 3.87
CA LEU A 110 10.75 -17.35 5.32
C LEU A 110 10.21 -18.66 5.90
N ALA A 111 8.99 -19.07 5.51
CA ALA A 111 8.38 -20.32 5.97
C ALA A 111 9.23 -21.53 5.57
N TYR A 112 9.73 -21.56 4.34
CA TYR A 112 10.65 -22.60 3.88
C TYR A 112 11.94 -22.63 4.72
N ALA A 113 12.54 -21.48 5.00
CA ALA A 113 13.77 -21.41 5.82
C ALA A 113 13.54 -21.89 7.25
N VAL A 114 12.38 -21.61 7.83
CA VAL A 114 11.98 -22.10 9.16
C VAL A 114 11.79 -23.61 9.15
N SER A 115 11.13 -24.18 8.12
CA SER A 115 10.90 -25.63 8.01
C SER A 115 12.15 -26.48 7.91
N LYS A 116 13.30 -25.87 7.64
CA LYS A 116 14.61 -26.56 7.64
C LYS A 116 15.29 -26.59 9.02
N LYS A 117 14.71 -25.90 10.01
CA LYS A 117 15.34 -25.74 11.33
C LYS A 117 14.51 -26.35 12.48
N ILE A 118 13.22 -26.43 12.30
CA ILE A 118 12.28 -26.97 13.31
C ILE A 118 11.21 -27.80 12.62
N ASP A 119 10.65 -28.77 13.33
CA ASP A 119 9.68 -29.72 12.80
C ASP A 119 8.23 -29.40 13.22
N SER A 120 8.03 -28.66 14.29
CA SER A 120 6.72 -28.28 14.81
C SER A 120 6.72 -26.95 15.54
N ILE A 121 5.58 -26.33 15.64
CA ILE A 121 5.33 -25.08 16.38
C ILE A 121 4.04 -25.26 17.17
N ASP A 122 4.07 -25.11 18.50
CA ASP A 122 2.83 -25.10 19.26
C ASP A 122 2.02 -23.83 18.96
N THR A 123 2.58 -22.68 19.23
CA THR A 123 1.93 -21.40 18.98
C THR A 123 2.80 -20.49 18.10
N LEU A 124 2.23 -19.99 17.01
CA LEU A 124 2.80 -18.91 16.23
C LEU A 124 2.32 -17.58 16.82
N PHE A 125 3.20 -16.88 17.50
CA PHE A 125 2.96 -15.53 17.98
C PHE A 125 3.22 -14.52 16.88
N LEU A 126 2.36 -13.49 16.79
CA LEU A 126 2.46 -12.39 15.84
C LEU A 126 2.78 -11.12 16.63
N ASP A 127 4.00 -10.62 16.44
CA ASP A 127 4.47 -9.40 17.10
C ASP A 127 4.51 -8.24 16.11
N ASP A 128 3.51 -7.37 16.17
CA ASP A 128 3.39 -6.14 15.38
C ASP A 128 3.75 -4.89 16.18
N THR A 129 4.31 -5.05 17.38
CA THR A 129 4.57 -3.95 18.33
C THR A 129 5.77 -3.09 17.98
N PHE A 130 6.39 -3.31 16.82
CA PHE A 130 7.37 -2.37 16.26
C PHE A 130 6.72 -1.01 16.00
N LEU A 131 5.46 -0.99 15.58
CA LEU A 131 4.66 0.22 15.40
C LEU A 131 3.63 0.37 16.53
N ASP A 132 2.96 1.50 16.58
CA ASP A 132 1.82 1.73 17.46
C ASP A 132 0.57 0.94 17.02
N SER A 133 -0.48 0.97 17.82
CA SER A 133 -1.76 0.28 17.57
C SER A 133 -2.78 1.13 16.81
N ILE A 134 -2.35 2.18 16.11
CA ILE A 134 -3.21 3.02 15.29
C ILE A 134 -3.21 2.47 13.87
N TYR A 135 -4.27 1.76 13.51
CA TYR A 135 -4.38 1.04 12.25
C TYR A 135 -4.81 1.89 11.06
N PHE A 136 -5.17 3.15 11.26
CA PHE A 136 -5.65 4.04 10.19
C PHE A 136 -4.93 5.37 10.26
N GLY A 137 -4.60 5.94 9.11
CA GLY A 137 -3.99 7.25 9.00
C GLY A 137 -4.90 8.35 9.55
N ASN A 138 -4.28 9.39 10.11
CA ASN A 138 -5.02 10.52 10.64
C ASN A 138 -5.79 11.25 9.53
N GLY A 139 -7.08 11.47 9.73
CA GLY A 139 -7.96 12.09 8.73
C GLY A 139 -8.55 11.13 7.69
N TRP A 140 -8.27 9.82 7.76
CA TRP A 140 -8.99 8.84 6.95
C TRP A 140 -10.45 8.74 7.36
N MET A 141 -11.34 8.62 6.38
CA MET A 141 -12.78 8.57 6.67
C MET A 141 -13.19 7.15 7.03
N TRP A 142 -14.11 7.03 7.99
CA TRP A 142 -14.59 5.74 8.48
C TRP A 142 -15.29 4.90 7.42
N ASP A 143 -15.85 5.54 6.40
CA ASP A 143 -16.63 4.94 5.31
C ASP A 143 -15.82 4.66 4.03
N GLU A 144 -14.51 4.77 4.08
CA GLU A 144 -13.64 4.33 2.97
C GLU A 144 -13.67 2.81 2.77
N GLY A 145 -14.14 2.08 3.79
CA GLY A 145 -14.56 0.69 3.68
C GLY A 145 -13.48 -0.26 3.15
N PRO A 146 -13.80 -1.06 2.10
CA PRO A 146 -12.90 -2.12 1.61
C PRO A 146 -11.89 -1.64 0.56
N TRP A 147 -11.77 -0.34 0.31
CA TRP A 147 -10.88 0.18 -0.72
C TRP A 147 -9.42 -0.03 -0.37
N TRP A 148 -8.63 -0.45 -1.36
CA TRP A 148 -7.21 -0.78 -1.21
C TRP A 148 -6.38 0.39 -0.63
N TYR A 149 -6.70 1.63 -1.00
CA TYR A 149 -6.00 2.83 -0.52
C TYR A 149 -6.29 3.18 0.94
N ALA A 150 -7.23 2.49 1.58
CA ALA A 150 -7.55 2.57 3.00
C ALA A 150 -7.23 1.25 3.73
N ALA A 151 -6.20 0.54 3.29
CA ALA A 151 -5.76 -0.68 3.92
C ALA A 151 -5.25 -0.40 5.35
N PRO A 152 -5.70 -1.16 6.37
CA PRO A 152 -5.24 -0.99 7.75
C PRO A 152 -3.73 -1.19 7.86
N ILE A 153 -3.09 -0.35 8.67
CA ILE A 153 -1.64 -0.29 8.86
C ILE A 153 -1.21 -1.34 9.90
N SER A 154 -0.12 -2.07 9.65
CA SER A 154 0.50 -2.96 10.63
C SER A 154 2.01 -3.06 10.38
N ALA A 155 2.77 -3.35 11.44
CA ALA A 155 4.18 -3.73 11.27
C ALA A 155 4.34 -5.09 10.57
N LEU A 156 3.31 -5.93 10.57
CA LEU A 156 3.16 -7.13 9.76
C LEU A 156 2.18 -6.85 8.63
N SER A 157 2.71 -6.48 7.48
CA SER A 157 1.95 -6.18 6.26
C SER A 157 2.46 -7.05 5.12
N VAL A 158 1.55 -7.66 4.35
CA VAL A 158 1.88 -8.47 3.17
C VAL A 158 0.88 -8.18 2.06
N ASN A 159 1.33 -8.10 0.81
CA ASN A 159 0.49 -7.82 -0.36
C ASN A 159 -0.38 -6.56 -0.16
N ASP A 160 0.21 -5.47 0.36
CA ASP A 160 -0.44 -4.19 0.69
C ASP A 160 -1.68 -4.34 1.58
N ASN A 161 -1.73 -5.40 2.40
CA ASN A 161 -2.89 -5.75 3.22
C ASN A 161 -4.19 -5.87 2.41
N CYS A 162 -4.09 -6.43 1.22
CA CYS A 162 -5.16 -6.55 0.25
C CYS A 162 -5.29 -7.96 -0.34
N ILE A 163 -6.46 -8.19 -0.93
CA ILE A 163 -6.73 -9.31 -1.83
C ILE A 163 -6.95 -8.74 -3.24
N ASP A 164 -6.24 -9.31 -4.21
CA ASP A 164 -6.42 -9.04 -5.63
C ASP A 164 -7.43 -10.04 -6.20
N PHE A 165 -8.56 -9.55 -6.70
CA PHE A 165 -9.58 -10.37 -7.35
C PHE A 165 -9.44 -10.23 -8.86
N TYR A 166 -9.25 -11.36 -9.53
CA TYR A 166 -9.19 -11.49 -10.98
C TYR A 166 -10.55 -11.94 -11.49
N VAL A 167 -11.22 -11.06 -12.21
CA VAL A 167 -12.62 -11.25 -12.63
C VAL A 167 -12.68 -11.45 -14.11
N GLN A 168 -13.26 -12.57 -14.56
CA GLN A 168 -13.51 -12.88 -15.95
C GLN A 168 -14.99 -13.21 -16.18
N PRO A 169 -15.55 -12.95 -17.38
CA PRO A 169 -16.87 -13.42 -17.71
C PRO A 169 -16.95 -14.95 -17.61
N GLY A 170 -18.04 -15.45 -17.06
CA GLY A 170 -18.43 -16.86 -17.15
C GLY A 170 -19.18 -17.15 -18.47
N LYS A 171 -19.90 -18.28 -18.47
CA LYS A 171 -20.89 -18.52 -19.54
C LYS A 171 -22.07 -17.56 -19.37
N GLU A 172 -22.77 -17.32 -20.48
CA GLU A 172 -23.99 -16.50 -20.44
C GLU A 172 -24.96 -16.99 -19.38
N ASP A 173 -25.59 -16.05 -18.67
CA ASP A 173 -26.53 -16.26 -17.56
C ASP A 173 -25.94 -17.03 -16.36
N GLN A 174 -24.61 -17.16 -16.31
CA GLN A 174 -23.88 -17.69 -15.15
C GLN A 174 -23.06 -16.61 -14.44
N ASN A 175 -22.60 -16.93 -13.25
CA ASN A 175 -21.74 -16.04 -12.50
C ASN A 175 -20.40 -15.80 -13.24
N ALA A 176 -19.78 -14.64 -13.00
CA ALA A 176 -18.40 -14.41 -13.40
C ALA A 176 -17.47 -15.44 -12.76
N ILE A 177 -16.34 -15.71 -13.42
CA ILE A 177 -15.26 -16.52 -12.85
C ILE A 177 -14.39 -15.59 -12.03
N ILE A 178 -14.21 -15.94 -10.76
CA ILE A 178 -13.42 -15.16 -9.81
C ILE A 178 -12.26 -16.01 -9.30
N ASN A 179 -11.05 -15.55 -9.55
CA ASN A 179 -9.84 -16.01 -8.88
C ASN A 179 -9.34 -14.89 -7.97
N TYR A 180 -8.55 -15.23 -6.95
CA TYR A 180 -8.00 -14.21 -6.05
C TYR A 180 -6.61 -14.58 -5.55
N PHE A 181 -5.85 -13.57 -5.17
CA PHE A 181 -4.50 -13.70 -4.63
C PHE A 181 -4.30 -12.73 -3.45
N PRO A 182 -3.61 -13.17 -2.40
CA PRO A 182 -3.16 -14.54 -2.14
C PRO A 182 -4.35 -15.48 -1.85
N ASN A 183 -4.18 -16.77 -2.24
CA ASN A 183 -5.14 -17.79 -1.89
C ASN A 183 -4.98 -18.17 -0.42
N THR A 184 -6.02 -17.94 0.40
CA THR A 184 -5.97 -18.12 1.86
C THR A 184 -7.35 -18.47 2.42
N LYS A 185 -7.37 -19.19 3.52
CA LYS A 185 -8.59 -19.48 4.31
C LYS A 185 -9.03 -18.29 5.19
N TYR A 186 -8.22 -17.21 5.22
CA TYR A 186 -8.53 -16.00 6.01
C TYR A 186 -9.72 -15.22 5.49
N ILE A 187 -10.09 -15.45 4.23
CA ILE A 187 -11.25 -14.82 3.60
C ILE A 187 -12.31 -15.84 3.21
N SER A 188 -13.54 -15.37 3.06
CA SER A 188 -14.60 -16.08 2.35
C SER A 188 -15.22 -15.15 1.31
N PHE A 189 -15.81 -15.70 0.24
CA PHE A 189 -16.54 -14.87 -0.70
C PHE A 189 -17.79 -15.57 -1.25
N GLN A 190 -18.80 -14.76 -1.54
CA GLN A 190 -20.04 -15.18 -2.18
C GLN A 190 -20.13 -14.48 -3.54
N ASN A 191 -20.29 -15.26 -4.59
CA ASN A 191 -20.35 -14.75 -5.94
C ASN A 191 -21.81 -14.80 -6.45
N GLN A 192 -22.41 -13.62 -6.58
CA GLN A 192 -23.76 -13.39 -7.08
C GLN A 192 -23.74 -12.49 -8.34
N SER A 193 -22.61 -12.39 -9.02
CA SER A 193 -22.47 -11.68 -10.28
C SER A 193 -23.19 -12.42 -11.41
N LEU A 194 -23.46 -11.73 -12.51
CA LEU A 194 -24.10 -12.32 -13.69
C LEU A 194 -23.35 -11.92 -14.96
N THR A 195 -23.02 -12.93 -15.78
CA THR A 195 -22.45 -12.72 -17.12
C THR A 195 -23.59 -12.50 -18.11
N VAL A 196 -23.56 -11.39 -18.86
CA VAL A 196 -24.64 -10.98 -19.75
C VAL A 196 -24.15 -10.65 -21.14
N LYS A 197 -25.02 -10.83 -22.16
CA LYS A 197 -24.73 -10.43 -23.56
C LYS A 197 -24.85 -8.95 -23.83
N LYS A 198 -25.68 -8.22 -23.08
CA LYS A 198 -25.82 -6.78 -23.25
C LYS A 198 -24.51 -6.08 -22.88
N SER A 199 -24.12 -5.05 -23.62
CA SER A 199 -22.91 -4.25 -23.36
C SER A 199 -23.19 -2.87 -22.78
N THR A 200 -24.46 -2.50 -22.67
CA THR A 200 -24.91 -1.19 -22.16
C THR A 200 -25.88 -1.35 -21.00
N ASN A 201 -25.97 -0.33 -20.15
CA ASN A 201 -26.84 -0.32 -18.96
C ASN A 201 -26.59 -1.51 -18.02
N LEU A 202 -25.32 -1.87 -17.83
CA LEU A 202 -24.93 -2.91 -16.90
C LEU A 202 -25.08 -2.45 -15.45
N LYS A 203 -25.57 -3.33 -14.59
CA LYS A 203 -25.41 -3.16 -13.16
C LYS A 203 -23.93 -3.24 -12.85
N LYS A 204 -23.35 -2.17 -12.28
CA LYS A 204 -21.90 -2.09 -12.01
C LYS A 204 -21.45 -3.31 -11.20
N LEU A 205 -20.46 -4.03 -11.73
CA LEU A 205 -19.80 -5.11 -10.98
C LEU A 205 -19.11 -4.51 -9.74
N LYS A 206 -19.36 -5.10 -8.59
CA LYS A 206 -18.78 -4.68 -7.32
C LYS A 206 -18.26 -5.89 -6.59
N ILE A 207 -17.10 -5.73 -5.97
CA ILE A 207 -16.61 -6.61 -4.91
C ILE A 207 -16.58 -5.77 -3.66
N ASP A 208 -17.30 -6.19 -2.65
CA ASP A 208 -17.42 -5.52 -1.37
C ASP A 208 -17.07 -6.47 -0.24
N ARG A 209 -16.73 -5.92 0.92
CA ARG A 209 -16.39 -6.68 2.13
C ARG A 209 -17.32 -6.26 3.25
N ASP A 210 -17.62 -7.14 4.19
CA ASP A 210 -18.38 -6.80 5.41
C ASP A 210 -17.52 -5.94 6.36
N TRP A 211 -17.08 -4.77 5.85
CA TRP A 211 -16.10 -3.92 6.51
C TRP A 211 -16.64 -3.28 7.79
N SER A 212 -17.92 -2.93 7.85
CA SER A 212 -18.58 -2.38 9.06
C SER A 212 -18.58 -3.37 10.22
N ASP A 213 -18.70 -4.65 9.90
CA ASP A 213 -18.67 -5.76 10.89
C ASP A 213 -17.25 -6.26 11.18
N LYS A 214 -16.24 -5.63 10.60
CA LYS A 214 -14.83 -6.02 10.74
C LYS A 214 -14.57 -7.47 10.30
N LYS A 215 -15.29 -7.96 9.30
CA LYS A 215 -15.16 -9.32 8.74
C LYS A 215 -14.44 -9.28 7.40
N ASN A 216 -13.86 -10.42 7.01
CA ASN A 216 -13.22 -10.65 5.73
C ASN A 216 -14.08 -11.53 4.80
N ASN A 217 -15.42 -11.35 4.88
CA ASN A 217 -16.36 -11.95 3.96
C ASN A 217 -16.58 -11.01 2.79
N PHE A 218 -16.32 -11.47 1.58
CA PHE A 218 -16.50 -10.67 0.38
C PHE A 218 -17.75 -11.08 -0.37
N SER A 219 -18.44 -10.11 -0.95
CA SER A 219 -19.57 -10.32 -1.85
C SER A 219 -19.24 -9.76 -3.24
N VAL A 220 -19.55 -10.54 -4.26
CA VAL A 220 -19.42 -10.13 -5.67
C VAL A 220 -20.80 -10.02 -6.27
N THR A 221 -21.18 -8.82 -6.70
CA THR A 221 -22.51 -8.53 -7.26
C THR A 221 -22.42 -7.72 -8.55
N GLY A 222 -23.51 -7.65 -9.31
CA GLY A 222 -23.58 -6.86 -10.54
C GLY A 222 -23.42 -7.71 -11.80
N GLU A 223 -23.19 -7.05 -12.92
CA GLU A 223 -23.19 -7.67 -14.24
C GLU A 223 -21.84 -7.47 -14.95
N ILE A 224 -21.39 -8.48 -15.70
CA ILE A 224 -20.20 -8.42 -16.54
C ILE A 224 -20.56 -8.79 -17.98
N PHE A 225 -20.07 -8.02 -18.95
CA PHE A 225 -20.25 -8.32 -20.35
C PHE A 225 -19.42 -9.54 -20.75
N TYR A 226 -20.03 -10.50 -21.48
CA TYR A 226 -19.41 -11.80 -21.81
C TYR A 226 -18.12 -11.72 -22.63
N LYS A 227 -17.85 -10.57 -23.27
CA LYS A 227 -16.60 -10.30 -24.02
C LYS A 227 -15.64 -9.36 -23.28
N LYS A 228 -15.90 -9.05 -22.01
CA LYS A 228 -14.97 -8.22 -21.24
C LYS A 228 -13.70 -9.01 -20.99
N GLU A 229 -12.56 -8.34 -21.13
CA GLU A 229 -11.26 -8.89 -20.75
C GLU A 229 -11.16 -9.01 -19.22
N LEU A 230 -10.12 -9.73 -18.76
CA LEU A 230 -9.79 -9.85 -17.34
C LEU A 230 -9.75 -8.45 -16.70
N ASP A 231 -10.44 -8.31 -15.58
CA ASP A 231 -10.40 -7.13 -14.73
C ASP A 231 -9.78 -7.49 -13.38
N THR A 232 -8.99 -6.59 -12.81
CA THR A 232 -8.39 -6.79 -11.48
C THR A 232 -8.97 -5.78 -10.52
N LEU A 233 -9.54 -6.27 -9.42
CA LEU A 233 -10.13 -5.44 -8.37
C LEU A 233 -9.45 -5.76 -7.05
N ARG A 234 -8.79 -4.76 -6.45
CA ARG A 234 -8.08 -4.90 -5.18
C ARG A 234 -8.95 -4.40 -4.02
N ARG A 235 -9.02 -5.19 -2.94
CA ARG A 235 -9.75 -4.83 -1.72
C ARG A 235 -8.90 -5.09 -0.49
N ASN A 236 -8.97 -4.17 0.47
CA ASN A 236 -8.29 -4.35 1.72
C ASN A 236 -8.92 -5.44 2.59
N ILE A 237 -8.16 -5.92 3.55
CA ILE A 237 -8.61 -6.87 4.58
C ILE A 237 -8.73 -6.17 5.95
N HIS A 238 -9.49 -6.77 6.85
CA HIS A 238 -9.45 -6.43 8.25
C HIS A 238 -8.38 -7.23 8.96
N ASP A 239 -7.67 -6.60 9.92
CA ASP A 239 -6.63 -7.19 10.75
C ASP A 239 -5.45 -7.75 9.93
N PRO A 240 -4.58 -6.87 9.42
CA PRO A 240 -3.43 -7.27 8.60
C PRO A 240 -2.42 -8.15 9.34
N THR A 241 -2.28 -7.98 10.65
CA THR A 241 -1.41 -8.82 11.48
C THR A 241 -1.89 -10.27 11.45
N MET A 242 -3.19 -10.50 11.69
CA MET A 242 -3.76 -11.86 11.62
C MET A 242 -3.75 -12.39 10.18
N PHE A 243 -3.99 -11.56 9.18
CA PHE A 243 -3.90 -11.95 7.78
C PHE A 243 -2.51 -12.49 7.43
N THR A 244 -1.46 -11.72 7.75
CA THR A 244 -0.07 -12.13 7.54
C THR A 244 0.25 -13.41 8.33
N GLY A 245 -0.22 -13.50 9.57
CA GLY A 245 0.00 -14.67 10.41
C GLY A 245 -0.68 -15.94 9.89
N VAL A 246 -1.92 -15.85 9.40
CA VAL A 246 -2.63 -17.01 8.82
C VAL A 246 -1.97 -17.45 7.52
N LEU A 247 -1.61 -16.50 6.64
CA LEU A 247 -0.85 -16.82 5.43
C LEU A 247 0.47 -17.52 5.75
N PHE A 248 1.20 -17.02 6.74
CA PHE A 248 2.47 -17.61 7.15
C PHE A 248 2.27 -19.03 7.73
N LYS A 249 1.24 -19.23 8.54
CA LYS A 249 0.84 -20.57 9.01
C LYS A 249 0.56 -21.52 7.83
N GLU A 250 -0.27 -21.10 6.86
CA GLU A 250 -0.60 -21.91 5.68
C GLU A 250 0.65 -22.28 4.85
N MET A 251 1.64 -21.39 4.79
CA MET A 251 2.93 -21.65 4.14
C MET A 251 3.80 -22.63 4.95
N LEU A 252 3.87 -22.47 6.27
CA LEU A 252 4.57 -23.39 7.14
C LEU A 252 3.97 -24.79 7.05
N GLU A 253 2.64 -24.91 7.08
CA GLU A 253 1.92 -26.19 6.91
C GLU A 253 2.20 -26.83 5.54
N LYS A 254 2.24 -26.04 4.46
CA LYS A 254 2.63 -26.48 3.12
C LYS A 254 4.06 -27.03 3.09
N HIS A 255 4.94 -26.50 3.93
CA HIS A 255 6.32 -26.97 4.07
C HIS A 255 6.50 -28.07 5.14
N GLY A 256 5.39 -28.60 5.66
CA GLY A 256 5.38 -29.80 6.50
C GLY A 256 5.45 -29.57 7.99
N LEU A 257 5.31 -28.33 8.48
CA LEU A 257 5.23 -28.04 9.92
C LEU A 257 3.79 -28.16 10.43
N GLU A 258 3.63 -28.61 11.66
CA GLU A 258 2.36 -28.58 12.38
C GLU A 258 2.32 -27.33 13.27
N ILE A 259 1.23 -26.53 13.18
CA ILE A 259 1.01 -25.33 13.98
C ILE A 259 -0.37 -25.39 14.62
N ASN A 260 -0.43 -25.44 15.96
CA ASN A 260 -1.69 -25.55 16.68
C ASN A 260 -2.44 -24.21 16.75
N TYR A 261 -1.74 -23.14 17.14
CA TYR A 261 -2.37 -21.85 17.42
C TYR A 261 -1.66 -20.70 16.72
N VAL A 262 -2.42 -19.65 16.40
CA VAL A 262 -1.91 -18.34 15.93
C VAL A 262 -2.48 -17.26 16.83
N MET A 263 -1.64 -16.42 17.42
CA MET A 263 -2.05 -15.41 18.39
C MET A 263 -1.24 -14.13 18.27
N LYS A 264 -1.88 -12.97 18.36
CA LYS A 264 -1.17 -11.69 18.52
C LYS A 264 -0.61 -11.58 19.93
N LYS A 265 0.67 -11.28 20.03
CA LYS A 265 1.32 -11.10 21.32
C LYS A 265 2.64 -10.38 21.15
N LYS A 266 2.86 -9.31 21.96
CA LYS A 266 4.19 -8.77 22.14
C LYS A 266 5.05 -9.82 22.83
N VAL A 267 6.18 -10.14 22.22
CA VAL A 267 7.11 -11.10 22.78
C VAL A 267 8.26 -10.38 23.49
N THR A 268 8.58 -10.88 24.68
CA THR A 268 9.68 -10.37 25.52
C THR A 268 10.56 -11.52 25.95
N GLY A 269 11.81 -11.21 26.27
CA GLY A 269 12.81 -12.20 26.66
C GLY A 269 13.67 -12.68 25.48
N ASN A 270 14.51 -13.67 25.76
CA ASN A 270 15.43 -14.19 24.75
C ASN A 270 14.70 -15.11 23.77
N ALA A 271 15.01 -14.95 22.49
CA ALA A 271 14.51 -15.80 21.42
C ALA A 271 15.62 -15.96 20.36
N ASP A 272 15.72 -17.14 19.78
CA ASP A 272 16.74 -17.43 18.76
C ASP A 272 16.20 -17.14 17.36
N THR A 273 17.00 -16.53 16.52
CA THR A 273 16.59 -16.19 15.15
C THR A 273 16.58 -17.44 14.25
N LEU A 274 15.40 -17.83 13.80
CA LEU A 274 15.21 -18.90 12.82
C LEU A 274 15.43 -18.41 11.39
N ALA A 275 14.82 -17.29 11.02
CA ALA A 275 14.93 -16.72 9.68
C ALA A 275 14.74 -15.20 9.73
N THR A 276 15.29 -14.50 8.75
CA THR A 276 15.13 -13.07 8.58
C THR A 276 14.90 -12.75 7.10
N HIS A 277 13.86 -12.01 6.80
CA HIS A 277 13.71 -11.30 5.55
C HIS A 277 14.24 -9.88 5.70
N LYS A 278 14.98 -9.42 4.70
CA LYS A 278 15.48 -8.05 4.56
C LYS A 278 14.82 -7.45 3.32
N SER A 279 14.14 -6.33 3.49
CA SER A 279 13.46 -5.62 2.40
C SER A 279 14.41 -5.13 1.31
N LEU A 280 13.86 -4.56 0.25
CA LEU A 280 14.59 -3.65 -0.62
C LEU A 280 15.04 -2.41 0.17
N PRO A 281 16.06 -1.66 -0.30
CA PRO A 281 16.44 -0.40 0.33
C PRO A 281 15.32 0.64 0.24
N LEU A 282 15.23 1.53 1.22
CA LEU A 282 14.19 2.56 1.34
C LEU A 282 13.96 3.35 0.04
N ILE A 283 15.01 3.61 -0.72
CA ILE A 283 14.90 4.37 -1.98
C ILE A 283 14.01 3.66 -3.01
N GLU A 284 14.01 2.33 -3.04
CA GLU A 284 13.15 1.55 -3.93
C GLU A 284 11.70 1.60 -3.45
N SER A 285 11.46 1.42 -2.15
CA SER A 285 10.12 1.56 -1.55
C SER A 285 9.57 2.99 -1.75
N ALA A 286 10.43 4.02 -1.63
CA ALA A 286 10.06 5.40 -1.90
C ALA A 286 9.70 5.63 -3.38
N SER A 287 10.41 4.97 -4.31
CA SER A 287 10.08 5.00 -5.73
C SER A 287 8.72 4.36 -6.01
N ASN A 288 8.44 3.19 -5.41
CA ASN A 288 7.14 2.51 -5.52
C ASN A 288 6.02 3.38 -4.95
N LEU A 289 6.20 3.93 -3.74
CA LEU A 289 5.27 4.86 -3.11
C LEU A 289 4.90 6.04 -4.03
N MET A 290 5.88 6.66 -4.68
CA MET A 290 5.65 7.82 -5.52
C MET A 290 5.00 7.48 -6.85
N ASN A 291 5.29 6.31 -7.41
CA ASN A 291 4.70 5.86 -8.67
C ASN A 291 3.24 5.42 -8.51
N GLU A 292 2.96 4.61 -7.48
CA GLU A 292 1.63 4.05 -7.22
C GLU A 292 0.77 4.95 -6.32
N SER A 293 1.39 5.95 -5.71
CA SER A 293 0.74 6.82 -4.70
C SER A 293 0.14 6.03 -3.54
N ASP A 294 0.86 5.01 -3.05
CA ASP A 294 0.38 4.12 -2.01
C ASP A 294 0.28 4.81 -0.64
N ASN A 295 -0.89 4.69 0.01
CA ASN A 295 -1.12 5.29 1.33
C ASN A 295 -0.49 4.47 2.45
N LEU A 296 -0.53 3.14 2.34
CA LEU A 296 0.01 2.25 3.36
C LEU A 296 1.52 2.47 3.55
N THR A 297 2.28 2.50 2.46
CA THR A 297 3.72 2.77 2.48
C THR A 297 4.03 4.13 3.09
N ALA A 298 3.24 5.17 2.76
CA ALA A 298 3.43 6.50 3.34
C ALA A 298 3.27 6.50 4.86
N GLU A 299 2.26 5.82 5.39
CA GLU A 299 2.01 5.70 6.83
C GLU A 299 3.09 4.86 7.52
N LEU A 300 3.52 3.76 6.90
CA LEU A 300 4.61 2.92 7.42
C LEU A 300 5.93 3.72 7.54
N PHE A 301 6.24 4.58 6.56
CA PHE A 301 7.42 5.45 6.63
C PHE A 301 7.35 6.42 7.81
N ILE A 302 6.23 7.14 7.97
CA ILE A 302 6.07 8.12 9.06
C ILE A 302 6.14 7.43 10.42
N LYS A 303 5.49 6.28 10.59
CA LYS A 303 5.53 5.51 11.84
C LYS A 303 6.94 4.97 12.13
N THR A 304 7.67 4.54 11.12
CA THR A 304 9.06 4.09 11.27
C THR A 304 9.98 5.23 11.69
N ILE A 305 9.85 6.43 11.12
CA ILE A 305 10.58 7.62 11.56
C ILE A 305 10.27 7.91 13.04
N GLY A 306 8.98 7.90 13.42
CA GLY A 306 8.56 8.10 14.80
C GLY A 306 9.19 7.09 15.76
N ARG A 307 9.23 5.81 15.37
CA ARG A 307 9.85 4.73 16.16
C ARG A 307 11.36 4.96 16.38
N HIS A 308 12.09 5.33 15.35
CA HIS A 308 13.53 5.59 15.45
C HIS A 308 13.85 6.80 16.31
N ASN A 309 13.04 7.86 16.27
CA ASN A 309 13.25 9.07 17.09
C ASN A 309 12.93 8.86 18.58
N THR A 310 12.06 7.90 18.92
CA THR A 310 11.72 7.62 20.33
C THR A 310 12.67 6.63 21.00
N THR A 311 13.58 6.02 20.25
CA THR A 311 14.55 5.05 20.76
C THR A 311 15.98 5.61 20.84
N GLN A 312 16.20 6.86 20.43
CA GLN A 312 17.41 7.64 20.65
C GLN A 312 17.24 8.56 21.86
#